data_5996ef10831603ebc4c64d77bf4b127b
#
_entry.id   5996ef10831603ebc4c64d77bf4b127b
#
_cell.length_a   1.000
_cell.length_b   1.000
_cell.length_c   1.000
_cell.angle_alpha   90.00
_cell.angle_beta   90.00
_cell.angle_gamma   90.00
#
_symmetry.space_group_name_H-M   'P 1'
#
loop_
_entity.id
_entity.type
_entity.pdbx_description
1 polymer ?
#
loop_
_entity_poly.entity_id
_entity_poly.type
_entity_poly.pdbx_seq_one_letter_code
_entity_poly.pdbx_strand_id
1 'polypeptide(L)'
;MITFSEIETTTKRASKAAGFSWGVAEEIGKSIRSLELFGLPGIINLNQYLKKIKKKHPKKITKIEKKNKTKDKELCPIYSGIAFLDRCLELEKLKSLKFYNVSYPLLMLPFISRASEMMSKKILVQFDKSSFLLNFDKSIFSKDIEKQAQSIAKIVNIEFMENKNSFSKQDWKELYKLSE
;
A
#
# COMPACT_ATOMS: atom_id res chain seq x y z
N MET A 1 -24.30 -3.08 -13.59
CA MET A 1 -23.34 -3.26 -12.48
C MET A 1 -21.93 -3.34 -13.06
N ILE A 2 -21.00 -2.56 -12.56
CA ILE A 2 -19.60 -2.55 -13.04
C ILE A 2 -18.85 -3.71 -12.38
N THR A 3 -18.18 -4.53 -13.19
CA THR A 3 -17.38 -5.66 -12.70
C THR A 3 -15.99 -5.25 -12.25
N PHE A 4 -15.35 -6.04 -11.41
CA PHE A 4 -13.96 -5.80 -11.01
C PHE A 4 -12.97 -5.87 -12.21
N SER A 5 -13.29 -6.68 -13.22
CA SER A 5 -12.51 -6.72 -14.46
C SER A 5 -12.61 -5.41 -15.26
N GLU A 6 -13.81 -4.82 -15.33
CA GLU A 6 -14.00 -3.50 -15.96
C GLU A 6 -13.27 -2.40 -15.19
N ILE A 7 -13.30 -2.44 -13.86
CA ILE A 7 -12.55 -1.51 -13.01
C ILE A 7 -11.05 -1.59 -13.33
N GLU A 8 -10.48 -2.78 -13.35
CA GLU A 8 -9.06 -3.01 -13.64
C GLU A 8 -8.68 -2.51 -15.05
N THR A 9 -9.44 -2.89 -16.05
CA THR A 9 -9.18 -2.52 -17.45
C THR A 9 -9.30 -1.01 -17.68
N THR A 10 -10.35 -0.39 -17.15
CA THR A 10 -10.58 1.06 -17.29
C THR A 10 -9.51 1.86 -16.56
N THR A 11 -9.16 1.43 -15.35
CA THR A 11 -8.09 2.03 -14.54
C THR A 11 -6.74 1.99 -15.25
N LYS A 12 -6.39 0.84 -15.84
CA LYS A 12 -5.17 0.68 -16.63
C LYS A 12 -5.10 1.68 -17.77
N ARG A 13 -6.19 1.82 -18.55
CA ARG A 13 -6.26 2.76 -19.67
C ARG A 13 -6.13 4.20 -19.20
N ALA A 14 -6.84 4.60 -18.16
CA ALA A 14 -6.78 5.94 -17.60
C ALA A 14 -5.37 6.28 -17.08
N SER A 15 -4.71 5.33 -16.42
CA SER A 15 -3.35 5.49 -15.90
C SER A 15 -2.33 5.63 -17.03
N LYS A 16 -2.47 4.85 -18.10
CA LYS A 16 -1.64 4.99 -19.30
C LYS A 16 -1.82 6.37 -19.94
N ALA A 17 -3.05 6.83 -20.07
CA ALA A 17 -3.36 8.16 -20.61
C ALA A 17 -2.78 9.29 -19.73
N ALA A 18 -2.65 9.08 -18.44
CA ALA A 18 -2.03 10.02 -17.50
C ALA A 18 -0.49 10.03 -17.55
N GLY A 19 0.13 9.19 -18.38
CA GLY A 19 1.57 9.19 -18.60
C GLY A 19 2.36 8.07 -17.93
N PHE A 20 1.70 7.16 -17.22
CA PHE A 20 2.38 5.97 -16.68
C PHE A 20 2.73 4.97 -17.78
N SER A 21 3.82 4.21 -17.61
CA SER A 21 4.15 3.10 -18.50
C SER A 21 3.06 2.02 -18.47
N TRP A 22 3.00 1.15 -19.48
CA TRP A 22 2.03 0.06 -19.49
C TRP A 22 2.16 -0.85 -18.27
N GLY A 23 3.39 -1.19 -17.88
CA GLY A 23 3.64 -2.03 -16.69
C GLY A 23 3.13 -1.38 -15.41
N VAL A 24 3.41 -0.10 -15.20
CA VAL A 24 2.90 0.65 -14.04
C VAL A 24 1.38 0.79 -14.10
N ALA A 25 0.82 1.06 -15.26
CA ALA A 25 -0.64 1.15 -15.45
C ALA A 25 -1.36 -0.16 -15.10
N GLU A 26 -0.79 -1.31 -15.45
CA GLU A 26 -1.29 -2.63 -15.04
C GLU A 26 -1.30 -2.79 -13.52
N GLU A 27 -0.21 -2.41 -12.87
CA GLU A 27 -0.11 -2.46 -11.42
C GLU A 27 -1.13 -1.54 -10.74
N ILE A 28 -1.37 -0.35 -11.28
CA ILE A 28 -2.42 0.56 -10.80
C ILE A 28 -3.80 -0.09 -10.96
N GLY A 29 -4.06 -0.72 -12.10
CA GLY A 29 -5.32 -1.42 -12.36
C GLY A 29 -5.62 -2.49 -11.30
N LYS A 30 -4.66 -3.36 -11.04
CA LYS A 30 -4.75 -4.40 -10.00
C LYS A 30 -4.94 -3.79 -8.60
N SER A 31 -4.24 -2.69 -8.33
CA SER A 31 -4.31 -1.98 -7.04
C SER A 31 -5.70 -1.40 -6.77
N ILE A 32 -6.30 -0.74 -7.76
CA ILE A 32 -7.64 -0.15 -7.62
C ILE A 32 -8.70 -1.24 -7.49
N ARG A 33 -8.59 -2.30 -8.28
CA ARG A 33 -9.45 -3.48 -8.12
C ARG A 33 -9.39 -4.02 -6.70
N SER A 34 -8.20 -4.16 -6.13
CA SER A 34 -7.98 -4.63 -4.76
C SER A 34 -8.65 -3.71 -3.73
N LEU A 35 -8.45 -2.40 -3.84
CA LEU A 35 -9.07 -1.44 -2.93
C LEU A 35 -10.60 -1.52 -2.97
N GLU A 36 -11.19 -1.55 -4.15
CA GLU A 36 -12.64 -1.64 -4.31
C GLU A 36 -13.19 -2.98 -3.79
N LEU A 37 -12.44 -4.08 -3.97
CA LEU A 37 -12.81 -5.39 -3.41
C LEU A 37 -12.92 -5.36 -1.88
N PHE A 38 -12.05 -4.61 -1.21
CA PHE A 38 -12.10 -4.42 0.25
C PHE A 38 -13.02 -3.28 0.71
N GLY A 39 -13.78 -2.67 -0.21
CA GLY A 39 -14.68 -1.56 0.12
C GLY A 39 -13.96 -0.24 0.43
N LEU A 40 -12.71 -0.11 0.01
CA LEU A 40 -11.94 1.13 0.15
C LEU A 40 -12.07 2.00 -1.10
N PRO A 41 -12.11 3.34 -0.97
CA PRO A 41 -12.43 4.24 -2.08
C PRO A 41 -11.28 4.44 -3.07
N GLY A 42 -10.93 3.39 -3.81
CA GLY A 42 -9.82 3.39 -4.76
C GLY A 42 -10.06 4.29 -5.97
N ILE A 43 -11.21 4.17 -6.60
CA ILE A 43 -11.57 4.93 -7.82
C ILE A 43 -11.61 6.43 -7.55
N ILE A 44 -12.23 6.87 -6.45
CA ILE A 44 -12.31 8.29 -6.09
C ILE A 44 -10.92 8.88 -5.90
N ASN A 45 -10.06 8.19 -5.14
CA ASN A 45 -8.69 8.62 -4.91
C ASN A 45 -7.89 8.70 -6.21
N LEU A 46 -7.99 7.68 -7.05
CA LEU A 46 -7.28 7.66 -8.33
C LEU A 46 -7.76 8.78 -9.27
N ASN A 47 -9.06 8.98 -9.40
CA ASN A 47 -9.62 10.03 -10.24
C ASN A 47 -9.05 11.40 -9.88
N GLN A 48 -9.05 11.74 -8.61
CA GLN A 48 -8.52 13.02 -8.14
C GLN A 48 -7.01 13.10 -8.34
N TYR A 49 -6.29 12.02 -8.07
CA TYR A 49 -4.84 11.97 -8.27
C TYR A 49 -4.45 12.14 -9.74
N LEU A 50 -5.08 11.41 -10.66
CA LEU A 50 -4.80 11.53 -12.10
C LEU A 50 -5.10 12.94 -12.64
N LYS A 51 -6.16 13.58 -12.17
CA LYS A 51 -6.44 14.98 -12.49
C LYS A 51 -5.36 15.91 -11.99
N LYS A 52 -4.85 15.69 -10.78
CA LYS A 52 -3.80 16.50 -10.17
C LYS A 52 -2.49 16.43 -10.96
N ILE A 53 -2.08 15.25 -11.39
CA ILE A 53 -0.82 15.05 -12.13
C ILE A 53 -0.91 15.35 -13.62
N LYS A 54 -2.10 15.68 -14.14
CA LYS A 54 -2.30 16.00 -15.57
C LYS A 54 -1.40 17.13 -16.06
N LYS A 55 -1.13 18.12 -15.21
CA LYS A 55 -0.26 19.25 -15.53
C LYS A 55 1.23 18.90 -15.50
N LYS A 56 1.62 18.00 -14.60
CA LYS A 56 3.00 17.59 -14.40
C LYS A 56 3.02 16.16 -13.87
N HIS A 57 3.52 15.24 -14.69
CA HIS A 57 3.70 13.85 -14.29
C HIS A 57 4.74 13.76 -13.16
N PRO A 58 4.50 12.96 -12.10
CA PRO A 58 5.40 12.84 -10.97
C PRO A 58 6.71 12.14 -11.35
N LYS A 59 7.77 12.46 -10.63
CA LYS A 59 9.05 11.79 -10.78
C LYS A 59 9.05 10.42 -10.11
N LYS A 60 9.79 9.50 -10.69
CA LYS A 60 10.07 8.19 -10.08
C LYS A 60 10.90 8.35 -8.82
N ILE A 61 10.70 7.43 -7.87
CA ILE A 61 11.51 7.33 -6.67
C ILE A 61 12.55 6.24 -6.90
N THR A 62 13.82 6.58 -6.73
CA THR A 62 14.94 5.67 -6.99
C THR A 62 15.57 5.10 -5.72
N LYS A 63 15.32 5.71 -4.57
CA LYS A 63 15.89 5.32 -3.29
C LYS A 63 14.84 5.39 -2.19
N ILE A 64 14.82 4.39 -1.33
CA ILE A 64 13.98 4.34 -0.12
C ILE A 64 14.88 4.28 1.10
N GLU A 65 14.61 5.14 2.05
CA GLU A 65 15.32 5.25 3.33
C GLU A 65 14.32 5.20 4.50
N LYS A 66 14.83 5.31 5.71
CA LYS A 66 13.99 5.39 6.91
C LYS A 66 13.06 6.59 6.91
N LYS A 67 13.50 7.70 6.32
CA LYS A 67 12.71 8.93 6.13
C LYS A 67 12.75 9.33 4.67
N ASN A 68 11.59 9.34 4.02
CA ASN A 68 11.47 9.59 2.59
C ASN A 68 10.77 10.91 2.35
N LYS A 69 11.46 11.83 1.71
CA LYS A 69 11.00 13.18 1.35
C LYS A 69 11.38 13.49 -0.08
N THR A 70 10.69 14.43 -0.69
CA THR A 70 11.10 15.00 -1.98
C THR A 70 11.23 16.51 -1.90
N LYS A 71 12.07 17.07 -2.76
CA LYS A 71 12.17 18.54 -2.96
C LYS A 71 10.92 19.12 -3.63
N ASP A 72 10.22 18.30 -4.41
CA ASP A 72 8.94 18.65 -5.02
C ASP A 72 7.83 18.36 -4.00
N LYS A 73 7.53 19.24 -3.12
CA LYS A 73 6.51 19.27 -2.06
C LYS A 73 5.79 17.96 -1.69
N GLU A 74 5.44 17.08 -2.66
CA GLU A 74 4.64 15.87 -2.45
C GLU A 74 5.25 14.63 -3.12
N LEU A 75 5.16 13.48 -2.45
CA LEU A 75 5.52 12.18 -3.00
C LEU A 75 4.35 11.56 -3.77
N CYS A 76 4.68 10.95 -4.92
CA CYS A 76 3.73 10.12 -5.67
C CYS A 76 3.42 8.83 -4.91
N PRO A 77 2.16 8.52 -4.62
CA PRO A 77 1.81 7.28 -3.91
C PRO A 77 2.10 6.03 -4.73
N ILE A 78 2.00 6.11 -6.05
CA ILE A 78 2.23 4.99 -6.97
C ILE A 78 3.72 4.65 -7.01
N TYR A 79 4.58 5.62 -7.31
CA TYR A 79 6.02 5.39 -7.36
C TYR A 79 6.62 5.08 -5.99
N SER A 80 6.08 5.67 -4.91
CA SER A 80 6.46 5.30 -3.54
C SER A 80 6.08 3.86 -3.21
N GLY A 81 4.87 3.46 -3.57
CA GLY A 81 4.38 2.09 -3.36
C GLY A 81 5.20 1.06 -4.14
N ILE A 82 5.47 1.32 -5.41
CA ILE A 82 6.29 0.43 -6.26
C ILE A 82 7.73 0.31 -5.72
N ALA A 83 8.36 1.44 -5.40
CA ALA A 83 9.71 1.44 -4.85
C ALA A 83 9.80 0.69 -3.50
N PHE A 84 8.77 0.83 -2.66
CA PHE A 84 8.66 0.07 -1.41
C PHE A 84 8.55 -1.44 -1.68
N LEU A 85 7.67 -1.83 -2.58
CA LEU A 85 7.46 -3.25 -2.93
C LEU A 85 8.74 -3.88 -3.51
N ASP A 86 9.41 -3.18 -4.42
CA ASP A 86 10.63 -3.68 -5.06
C ASP A 86 11.78 -3.92 -4.08
N ARG A 87 11.77 -3.23 -2.94
CA ARG A 87 12.85 -3.26 -1.94
C ARG A 87 12.44 -3.76 -0.57
N CYS A 88 11.24 -4.28 -0.43
CA CYS A 88 10.68 -4.62 0.88
C CYS A 88 11.57 -5.58 1.70
N LEU A 89 12.20 -6.56 1.06
CA LEU A 89 13.07 -7.51 1.75
C LEU A 89 14.31 -6.84 2.38
N GLU A 90 14.83 -5.79 1.74
CA GLU A 90 15.97 -5.02 2.29
C GLU A 90 15.51 -4.04 3.39
N LEU A 91 14.29 -3.52 3.25
CA LEU A 91 13.75 -2.52 4.17
C LEU A 91 13.32 -3.09 5.53
N GLU A 92 13.11 -4.39 5.61
CA GLU A 92 12.70 -5.08 6.84
C GLU A 92 13.61 -4.79 8.03
N LYS A 93 14.91 -4.68 7.80
CA LYS A 93 15.92 -4.35 8.83
C LYS A 93 15.70 -3.00 9.49
N LEU A 94 14.98 -2.08 8.85
CA LEU A 94 14.70 -0.74 9.38
C LEU A 94 13.62 -0.75 10.47
N LYS A 95 12.88 -1.87 10.63
CA LYS A 95 11.73 -2.04 11.55
C LYS A 95 10.55 -1.11 11.24
N SER A 96 10.80 0.15 10.97
CA SER A 96 9.80 1.13 10.56
C SER A 96 10.40 2.17 9.61
N LEU A 97 9.56 2.74 8.78
CA LEU A 97 9.94 3.85 7.90
C LEU A 97 8.79 4.81 7.69
N LYS A 98 9.11 6.03 7.26
CA LYS A 98 8.14 7.10 7.05
C LYS A 98 8.27 7.69 5.66
N PHE A 99 7.13 8.02 5.07
CA PHE A 99 7.01 8.83 3.86
C PHE A 99 6.34 10.14 4.22
N TYR A 100 6.94 11.25 3.83
CA TYR A 100 6.42 12.58 4.16
C TYR A 100 5.70 13.21 2.97
N ASN A 101 4.59 13.86 3.23
CA ASN A 101 3.78 14.56 2.24
C ASN A 101 3.41 13.67 1.04
N VAL A 102 2.70 12.59 1.29
CA VAL A 102 2.25 11.66 0.25
C VAL A 102 0.91 12.10 -0.29
N SER A 103 0.82 12.31 -1.60
CA SER A 103 -0.45 12.56 -2.28
C SER A 103 -1.29 11.29 -2.30
N TYR A 104 -2.57 11.41 -1.96
CA TYR A 104 -3.53 10.30 -2.00
C TYR A 104 -2.95 9.00 -1.44
N PRO A 105 -2.62 8.95 -0.15
CA PRO A 105 -1.83 7.88 0.47
C PRO A 105 -2.49 6.50 0.38
N LEU A 106 -3.82 6.44 0.28
CA LEU A 106 -4.55 5.17 0.10
C LEU A 106 -4.05 4.40 -1.12
N LEU A 107 -3.59 5.09 -2.16
CA LEU A 107 -3.08 4.46 -3.38
C LEU A 107 -1.74 3.73 -3.18
N MET A 108 -1.02 3.97 -2.08
CA MET A 108 0.15 3.18 -1.70
C MET A 108 -0.22 1.81 -1.12
N LEU A 109 -1.38 1.73 -0.49
CA LEU A 109 -1.76 0.60 0.36
C LEU A 109 -1.69 -0.77 -0.34
N PRO A 110 -2.20 -0.93 -1.58
CA PRO A 110 -2.12 -2.22 -2.28
C PRO A 110 -0.69 -2.70 -2.53
N PHE A 111 0.24 -1.81 -2.79
CA PHE A 111 1.65 -2.16 -2.96
C PHE A 111 2.27 -2.65 -1.66
N ILE A 112 1.94 -2.00 -0.54
CA ILE A 112 2.40 -2.41 0.79
C ILE A 112 1.76 -3.74 1.19
N SER A 113 0.49 -3.97 0.82
CA SER A 113 -0.18 -5.26 1.01
C SER A 113 0.55 -6.40 0.29
N ARG A 114 0.96 -6.18 -0.95
CA ARG A 114 1.74 -7.17 -1.72
C ARG A 114 3.13 -7.39 -1.12
N ALA A 115 3.75 -6.35 -0.58
CA ALA A 115 5.02 -6.49 0.15
C ALA A 115 4.84 -7.34 1.41
N SER A 116 3.77 -7.15 2.16
CA SER A 116 3.41 -7.98 3.33
C SER A 116 3.31 -9.46 2.95
N GLU A 117 2.65 -9.77 1.84
CA GLU A 117 2.57 -11.13 1.30
C GLU A 117 3.96 -11.69 0.95
N MET A 118 4.76 -10.93 0.20
CA MET A 118 6.10 -11.35 -0.22
C MET A 118 7.04 -11.60 0.96
N MET A 119 6.95 -10.78 1.99
CA MET A 119 7.78 -10.88 3.20
C MET A 119 7.25 -11.90 4.21
N SER A 120 6.03 -12.39 4.05
CA SER A 120 5.30 -13.18 5.05
C SER A 120 5.26 -12.50 6.42
N LYS A 121 5.06 -11.18 6.43
CA LYS A 121 4.98 -10.34 7.64
C LYS A 121 3.78 -9.44 7.63
N LYS A 122 3.20 -9.22 8.80
CA LYS A 122 2.19 -8.18 9.00
C LYS A 122 2.85 -6.81 8.93
N ILE A 123 2.21 -5.89 8.26
CA ILE A 123 2.64 -4.50 8.17
C ILE A 123 1.53 -3.59 8.65
N LEU A 124 1.86 -2.71 9.60
CA LEU A 124 0.96 -1.67 10.07
C LEU A 124 1.24 -0.38 9.32
N VAL A 125 0.23 0.16 8.65
CA VAL A 125 0.30 1.43 7.94
C VAL A 125 -0.60 2.44 8.62
N GLN A 126 -0.05 3.57 8.98
CA GLN A 126 -0.81 4.64 9.63
C GLN A 126 -0.55 5.97 8.93
N PHE A 127 -1.62 6.69 8.63
CA PHE A 127 -1.56 8.07 8.15
C PHE A 127 -2.77 8.84 8.67
N ASP A 128 -2.53 10.02 9.23
CA ASP A 128 -3.52 10.83 9.92
C ASP A 128 -4.27 10.01 10.99
N LYS A 129 -5.59 9.89 10.87
CA LYS A 129 -6.44 9.11 11.79
C LYS A 129 -6.68 7.67 11.31
N SER A 130 -6.20 7.33 10.13
CA SER A 130 -6.42 6.02 9.52
C SER A 130 -5.31 5.04 9.91
N SER A 131 -5.69 3.80 10.17
CA SER A 131 -4.79 2.71 10.51
C SER A 131 -5.19 1.46 9.74
N PHE A 132 -4.23 0.83 9.08
CA PHE A 132 -4.44 -0.37 8.28
C PHE A 132 -3.46 -1.45 8.71
N LEU A 133 -4.00 -2.63 8.98
CA LEU A 133 -3.19 -3.82 9.18
C LEU A 133 -3.24 -4.67 7.91
N LEU A 134 -2.07 -4.86 7.31
CA LEU A 134 -1.91 -5.66 6.11
C LEU A 134 -1.39 -7.02 6.51
N ASN A 135 -2.21 -8.03 6.27
CA ASN A 135 -1.87 -9.40 6.58
C ASN A 135 -1.26 -10.09 5.36
N PHE A 136 -0.31 -10.97 5.59
CA PHE A 136 0.42 -11.69 4.54
C PHE A 136 -0.44 -12.60 3.64
N ASP A 137 -1.71 -12.77 3.94
CA ASP A 137 -2.69 -13.49 3.12
C ASP A 137 -3.49 -12.57 2.17
N LYS A 138 -2.99 -11.38 1.88
CA LYS A 138 -3.62 -10.31 1.08
C LYS A 138 -4.79 -9.60 1.75
N SER A 139 -5.13 -9.92 2.99
CA SER A 139 -6.20 -9.25 3.72
C SER A 139 -5.78 -7.86 4.20
N ILE A 140 -6.69 -6.90 4.07
CA ILE A 140 -6.52 -5.53 4.57
C ILE A 140 -7.56 -5.29 5.65
N PHE A 141 -7.09 -4.99 6.86
CA PHE A 141 -7.95 -4.65 7.98
C PHE A 141 -7.88 -3.16 8.26
N SER A 142 -9.02 -2.50 8.29
CA SER A 142 -9.13 -1.09 8.63
C SER A 142 -10.09 -0.90 9.80
N LYS A 143 -9.71 -0.02 10.72
CA LYS A 143 -10.56 0.32 11.87
C LYS A 143 -11.70 1.25 11.47
N ASP A 144 -11.42 2.25 10.66
CA ASP A 144 -12.40 3.23 10.17
C ASP A 144 -12.26 3.37 8.66
N ILE A 145 -13.33 3.10 7.92
CA ILE A 145 -13.34 3.23 6.46
C ILE A 145 -13.84 4.62 6.11
N GLU A 146 -12.93 5.49 5.68
CA GLU A 146 -13.31 6.75 5.06
C GLU A 146 -13.77 6.50 3.63
N LYS A 147 -15.00 6.94 3.31
CA LYS A 147 -15.58 6.82 1.97
C LYS A 147 -15.14 7.92 1.01
N GLN A 148 -14.40 8.90 1.51
CA GLN A 148 -13.94 10.06 0.76
C GLN A 148 -12.46 9.96 0.41
N ALA A 149 -12.05 10.70 -0.64
CA ALA A 149 -10.64 10.81 -0.97
C ALA A 149 -9.90 11.66 0.05
N GLN A 150 -8.74 11.19 0.46
CA GLN A 150 -7.79 11.94 1.26
C GLN A 150 -6.65 12.43 0.36
N SER A 151 -6.57 13.75 0.15
CA SER A 151 -5.68 14.35 -0.85
C SER A 151 -4.20 14.31 -0.49
N ILE A 152 -3.87 14.36 0.80
CA ILE A 152 -2.49 14.35 1.27
C ILE A 152 -2.39 13.80 2.69
N ALA A 153 -1.34 13.04 2.95
CA ALA A 153 -0.91 12.69 4.30
C ALA A 153 0.43 13.35 4.59
N LYS A 154 0.53 14.03 5.72
CA LYS A 154 1.81 14.63 6.17
C LYS A 154 2.86 13.55 6.42
N ILE A 155 2.46 12.45 7.03
CA ILE A 155 3.31 11.31 7.32
C ILE A 155 2.53 10.02 7.07
N VAL A 156 3.08 9.15 6.26
CA VAL A 156 2.69 7.74 6.16
C VAL A 156 3.72 6.94 6.94
N ASN A 157 3.32 6.36 8.05
CA ASN A 157 4.18 5.52 8.89
C ASN A 157 3.95 4.05 8.56
N ILE A 158 5.03 3.34 8.26
CA ILE A 158 5.00 1.91 7.94
C ILE A 158 5.83 1.19 9.00
N GLU A 159 5.23 0.23 9.67
CA GLU A 159 5.87 -0.56 10.71
C GLU A 159 5.78 -2.05 10.36
N PHE A 160 6.93 -2.72 10.33
CA PHE A 160 7.00 -4.16 10.16
C PHE A 160 6.76 -4.82 11.51
N MET A 161 5.72 -5.63 11.61
CA MET A 161 5.36 -6.30 12.85
C MET A 161 6.10 -7.63 12.96
N GLU A 162 6.67 -7.88 14.14
CA GLU A 162 7.27 -9.18 14.43
C GLU A 162 6.17 -10.24 14.62
N ASN A 163 6.39 -11.42 14.07
CA ASN A 163 5.56 -12.59 14.35
C ASN A 163 5.86 -13.09 15.75
N LYS A 164 5.03 -12.70 16.71
CA LYS A 164 5.11 -13.21 18.08
C LYS A 164 4.05 -14.27 18.27
N ASN A 165 4.50 -15.44 18.75
CA ASN A 165 3.58 -16.49 19.16
C ASN A 165 2.86 -16.05 20.45
N SER A 166 1.55 -16.27 20.51
CA SER A 166 0.75 -16.03 21.71
C SER A 166 0.85 -17.15 22.74
N PHE A 167 1.54 -18.23 22.40
CA PHE A 167 1.71 -19.42 23.22
C PHE A 167 3.17 -19.59 23.64
N SER A 168 3.39 -20.26 24.78
CA SER A 168 4.72 -20.60 25.27
C SER A 168 5.29 -21.85 24.56
N LYS A 169 6.61 -22.07 24.71
CA LYS A 169 7.24 -23.30 24.25
C LYS A 169 6.64 -24.54 24.94
N GLN A 170 6.18 -24.37 26.18
CA GLN A 170 5.55 -25.44 26.92
C GLN A 170 4.19 -25.81 26.34
N ASP A 171 3.34 -24.81 26.04
CA ASP A 171 2.06 -25.03 25.39
C ASP A 171 2.22 -25.78 24.06
N TRP A 172 3.23 -25.39 23.27
CA TRP A 172 3.53 -26.07 22.02
C TRP A 172 3.93 -27.55 22.24
N LYS A 173 4.80 -27.82 23.21
CA LYS A 173 5.21 -29.19 23.54
C LYS A 173 4.06 -30.06 24.01
N GLU A 174 3.16 -29.49 24.80
CA GLU A 174 1.95 -30.20 25.26
C GLU A 174 1.04 -30.55 24.10
N LEU A 175 0.77 -29.57 23.23
CA LEU A 175 -0.03 -29.79 22.01
C LEU A 175 0.62 -30.88 21.12
N TYR A 176 1.94 -30.81 20.95
CA TYR A 176 2.67 -31.78 20.13
C TYR A 176 2.50 -33.22 20.68
N LYS A 177 2.64 -33.39 21.99
CA LYS A 177 2.41 -34.70 22.64
C LYS A 177 0.99 -35.23 22.43
N LEU A 178 0.01 -34.34 22.43
CA LEU A 178 -1.39 -34.72 22.17
C LEU A 178 -1.65 -35.10 20.71
N SER A 179 -0.75 -34.74 19.80
CA SER A 179 -0.86 -35.07 18.39
C SER A 179 -0.25 -36.41 17.99
N GLU A 180 0.49 -37.02 18.88
CA GLU A 180 1.08 -38.35 18.71
C GLU A 180 0.02 -39.44 19.08
#